data_b740904111aeba4dd60abefce1f5bfc3
#
_entry.id   b740904111aeba4dd60abefce1f5bfc3
#
_cell.length_a   1.000
_cell.length_b   1.000
_cell.length_c   1.000
_cell.angle_alpha   90.00
_cell.angle_beta   90.00
_cell.angle_gamma   90.00
#
_symmetry.space_group_name_H-M   'P 1'
#
loop_
_entity.id
_entity.type
_entity.pdbx_description
1 polymer ?
#
loop_
_entity_poly.entity_id
_entity_poly.type
_entity_poly.pdbx_seq_one_letter_code
_entity_poly.pdbx_strand_id
1 'polypeptide(L)'
;MAYEVTPGNVTWVCENVLKSINDGQFNHGEVILGITEALGRVVIASAATPVQGATALQACIDHLRTTLAAGYSARGYRMETH
;
A
#
# COMPACT_ATOMS: atom_id res chain seq x y z
N MET A 1 15.98 -8.02 -7.67
CA MET A 1 16.53 -8.00 -6.29
C MET A 1 15.44 -8.44 -5.33
N ALA A 2 15.72 -9.40 -4.50
CA ALA A 2 14.78 -9.87 -3.51
C ALA A 2 14.99 -9.07 -2.21
N TYR A 3 13.91 -8.53 -1.67
CA TYR A 3 13.93 -7.86 -0.38
C TYR A 3 13.38 -8.81 0.68
N GLU A 4 14.08 -8.91 1.80
CA GLU A 4 13.52 -9.60 2.95
C GLU A 4 12.42 -8.73 3.56
N VAL A 5 11.24 -9.31 3.69
CA VAL A 5 10.10 -8.62 4.28
C VAL A 5 9.88 -9.17 5.67
N THR A 6 10.02 -8.30 6.66
CA THR A 6 9.73 -8.62 8.06
C THR A 6 8.29 -8.17 8.36
N PRO A 7 7.38 -9.11 8.68
CA PRO A 7 5.97 -8.73 8.93
C PRO A 7 5.79 -7.66 9.99
N GLY A 8 6.60 -7.69 11.06
CA GLY A 8 6.56 -6.67 12.10
C GLY A 8 6.90 -5.28 11.59
N ASN A 9 7.84 -5.17 10.65
CA ASN A 9 8.19 -3.89 10.04
C ASN A 9 7.08 -3.38 9.14
N VAL A 10 6.40 -4.27 8.41
CA VAL A 10 5.24 -3.90 7.59
C VAL A 10 4.14 -3.30 8.47
N THR A 11 3.83 -3.97 9.57
CA THR A 11 2.83 -3.51 10.54
C THR A 11 3.23 -2.16 11.13
N TRP A 12 4.50 -2.00 11.51
CA TRP A 12 5.01 -0.74 12.07
C TRP A 12 4.82 0.43 11.09
N VAL A 13 5.21 0.24 9.82
CA VAL A 13 5.04 1.27 8.80
C VAL A 13 3.56 1.61 8.60
N CYS A 14 2.71 0.60 8.49
CA CYS A 14 1.27 0.78 8.32
C CYS A 14 0.68 1.59 9.48
N GLU A 15 0.97 1.20 10.73
CA GLU A 15 0.44 1.88 11.91
C GLU A 15 0.92 3.32 12.02
N ASN A 16 2.18 3.59 11.66
CA ASN A 16 2.71 4.95 11.71
C ASN A 16 2.12 5.85 10.62
N VAL A 17 1.88 5.32 9.43
CA VAL A 17 1.16 6.04 8.37
C VAL A 17 -0.25 6.38 8.83
N LEU A 18 -0.99 5.39 9.38
CA LEU A 18 -2.35 5.60 9.86
C LEU A 18 -2.39 6.62 11.00
N LYS A 19 -1.42 6.58 11.90
CA LYS A 19 -1.32 7.57 12.99
C LYS A 19 -1.14 8.98 12.44
N SER A 20 -0.25 9.16 11.46
CA SER A 20 -0.01 10.46 10.83
C SER A 20 -1.27 10.99 10.14
N ILE A 21 -2.05 10.12 9.51
CA ILE A 21 -3.32 10.47 8.88
C ILE A 21 -4.34 10.90 9.93
N ASN A 22 -4.45 10.15 11.03
CA ASN A 22 -5.43 10.45 12.09
C ASN A 22 -5.08 11.73 12.85
N ASP A 23 -3.80 12.06 12.99
CA ASP A 23 -3.34 13.28 13.64
C ASP A 23 -3.56 14.53 12.78
N GLY A 24 -3.75 14.37 11.46
CA GLY A 24 -4.00 15.44 10.53
C GLY A 24 -5.50 15.66 10.25
N GLN A 25 -5.80 16.78 9.60
CA GLN A 25 -7.16 17.10 9.18
C GLN A 25 -7.25 17.02 7.65
N PHE A 26 -7.28 15.81 7.14
CA PHE A 26 -7.28 15.55 5.70
C PHE A 26 -8.59 14.88 5.28
N ASN A 27 -9.07 15.19 4.08
CA ASN A 27 -10.16 14.40 3.52
C ASN A 27 -9.63 13.09 2.91
N HIS A 28 -10.52 12.14 2.66
CA HIS A 28 -10.13 10.82 2.16
C HIS A 28 -9.42 10.87 0.81
N GLY A 29 -9.82 11.78 -0.06
CA GLY A 29 -9.16 11.95 -1.37
C GLY A 29 -7.70 12.37 -1.23
N GLU A 30 -7.44 13.34 -0.35
CA GLU A 30 -6.07 13.79 -0.05
C GLU A 30 -5.23 12.66 0.53
N VAL A 31 -5.80 11.87 1.42
CA VAL A 31 -5.12 10.73 2.04
C VAL A 31 -4.75 9.69 0.99
N ILE A 32 -5.70 9.30 0.15
CA ILE A 32 -5.48 8.28 -0.89
C ILE A 32 -4.42 8.74 -1.88
N LEU A 33 -4.53 9.96 -2.40
CA LEU A 33 -3.56 10.48 -3.37
C LEU A 33 -2.19 10.69 -2.74
N GLY A 34 -2.14 11.16 -1.50
CA GLY A 34 -0.87 11.37 -0.80
C GLY A 34 -0.12 10.07 -0.54
N ILE A 35 -0.81 9.04 -0.11
CA ILE A 35 -0.21 7.70 0.09
C ILE A 35 0.26 7.14 -1.24
N THR A 36 -0.54 7.28 -2.28
CA THR A 36 -0.21 6.77 -3.62
C THR A 36 1.03 7.48 -4.18
N GLU A 37 1.12 8.78 -4.03
CA GLU A 37 2.30 9.53 -4.46
C GLU A 37 3.55 9.13 -3.67
N ALA A 38 3.44 8.99 -2.36
CA ALA A 38 4.54 8.54 -1.52
C ALA A 38 5.04 7.15 -1.94
N LEU A 39 4.11 6.24 -2.21
CA LEU A 39 4.45 4.90 -2.70
C LEU A 39 5.20 4.96 -4.02
N GLY A 40 4.73 5.78 -4.97
CA GLY A 40 5.41 5.96 -6.24
C GLY A 40 6.85 6.46 -6.08
N ARG A 41 7.06 7.41 -5.18
CA ARG A 41 8.40 7.93 -4.88
C ARG A 41 9.31 6.87 -4.27
N VAL A 42 8.79 6.01 -3.39
CA VAL A 42 9.55 4.89 -2.82
C VAL A 42 9.92 3.88 -3.91
N VAL A 43 8.99 3.56 -4.79
CA VAL A 43 9.25 2.64 -5.91
C VAL A 43 10.35 3.20 -6.83
N ILE A 44 10.28 4.49 -7.18
CA ILE A 44 11.30 5.12 -8.01
C ILE A 44 12.67 5.07 -7.33
N ALA A 45 12.72 5.29 -6.02
CA ALA A 45 13.98 5.26 -5.28
C ALA A 45 14.58 3.84 -5.17
N SER A 46 13.75 2.79 -5.20
CA SER A 46 14.20 1.41 -5.00
C SER A 46 14.29 0.57 -6.28
N ALA A 47 13.62 0.99 -7.36
CA ALA A 47 13.64 0.28 -8.64
C ALA A 47 14.52 1.03 -9.65
N ALA A 48 15.59 0.42 -10.10
CA ALA A 48 16.57 1.09 -10.95
C ALA A 48 16.10 1.32 -12.39
N THR A 49 15.12 0.56 -12.85
CA THR A 49 14.61 0.64 -14.22
C THR A 49 13.09 0.70 -14.26
N PRO A 50 12.49 1.23 -15.34
CA PRO A 50 11.02 1.23 -15.49
C PRO A 50 10.42 -0.18 -15.44
N VAL A 51 11.12 -1.20 -15.92
CA VAL A 51 10.64 -2.59 -15.86
C VAL A 51 10.55 -3.06 -14.42
N GLN A 52 11.57 -2.78 -13.61
CA GLN A 52 11.54 -3.11 -12.18
C GLN A 52 10.45 -2.33 -11.45
N GLY A 53 10.25 -1.06 -11.83
CA GLY A 53 9.16 -0.23 -11.29
C GLY A 53 7.79 -0.81 -11.60
N ALA A 54 7.56 -1.29 -12.82
CA ALA A 54 6.31 -1.92 -13.22
C ALA A 54 6.06 -3.22 -12.44
N THR A 55 7.11 -4.01 -12.21
CA THR A 55 7.01 -5.23 -11.40
C THR A 55 6.64 -4.90 -9.94
N ALA A 56 7.27 -3.88 -9.36
CA ALA A 56 6.94 -3.42 -8.01
C ALA A 56 5.50 -2.91 -7.94
N LEU A 57 5.04 -2.17 -8.94
CA LEU A 57 3.66 -1.69 -9.01
C LEU A 57 2.67 -2.86 -9.02
N GLN A 58 2.93 -3.90 -9.82
CA GLN A 58 2.06 -5.05 -9.88
C GLN A 58 1.97 -5.75 -8.52
N ALA A 59 3.09 -5.89 -7.81
CA ALA A 59 3.10 -6.44 -6.45
C ALA A 59 2.27 -5.59 -5.48
N CYS A 60 2.33 -4.26 -5.60
CA CYS A 60 1.51 -3.34 -4.79
C CYS A 60 0.03 -3.54 -5.09
N ILE A 61 -0.34 -3.65 -6.35
CA ILE A 61 -1.74 -3.85 -6.77
C ILE A 61 -2.27 -5.18 -6.21
N ASP A 62 -1.50 -6.25 -6.30
CA ASP A 62 -1.89 -7.56 -5.81
C ASP A 62 -2.07 -7.55 -4.29
N HIS A 63 -1.16 -6.91 -3.56
CA HIS A 63 -1.27 -6.78 -2.12
C HIS A 63 -2.48 -5.94 -1.71
N LEU A 64 -2.73 -4.85 -2.42
CA LEU A 64 -3.88 -3.98 -2.16
C LEU A 64 -5.20 -4.73 -2.39
N ARG A 65 -5.30 -5.53 -3.44
CA ARG A 65 -6.48 -6.37 -3.69
C ARG A 65 -6.73 -7.33 -2.54
N THR A 66 -5.68 -7.99 -2.04
CA THR A 66 -5.77 -8.89 -0.89
C THR A 66 -6.25 -8.16 0.35
N THR A 67 -5.70 -6.98 0.61
CA THR A 67 -6.07 -6.14 1.76
C THR A 67 -7.54 -5.72 1.68
N LEU A 68 -8.00 -5.27 0.51
CA LEU A 68 -9.39 -4.88 0.31
C LEU A 68 -10.33 -6.06 0.49
N ALA A 69 -10.00 -7.21 -0.09
CA ALA A 69 -10.83 -8.41 0.03
C ALA A 69 -10.98 -8.83 1.49
N ALA A 70 -9.88 -8.85 2.25
CA ALA A 70 -9.90 -9.21 3.67
C ALA A 70 -10.72 -8.19 4.48
N GLY A 71 -10.53 -6.89 4.23
CA GLY A 71 -11.24 -5.84 4.96
C GLY A 71 -12.75 -5.86 4.71
N TYR A 72 -13.17 -5.99 3.47
CA TYR A 72 -14.59 -6.05 3.14
C TYR A 72 -15.24 -7.36 3.56
N SER A 73 -14.51 -8.47 3.46
CA SER A 73 -14.99 -9.77 3.97
C SER A 73 -15.25 -9.70 5.47
N ALA A 74 -14.38 -9.05 6.22
CA ALA A 74 -14.57 -8.85 7.67
C ALA A 74 -15.81 -8.01 8.00
N ARG A 75 -16.29 -7.19 7.05
CA ARG A 75 -17.52 -6.39 7.18
C ARG A 75 -18.76 -7.11 6.64
N GLY A 76 -18.63 -8.36 6.20
CA GLY A 76 -19.74 -9.15 5.68
C GLY A 76 -19.97 -9.00 4.17
N TYR A 77 -19.10 -8.31 3.45
CA TYR A 77 -19.20 -8.18 1.99
C TYR A 77 -18.44 -9.31 1.32
N ARG A 78 -18.94 -9.71 0.15
CA ARG A 78 -18.25 -10.68 -0.69
C ARG A 78 -17.54 -9.91 -1.81
N MET A 79 -16.22 -10.04 -1.83
CA MET A 79 -15.40 -9.44 -2.89
C MET A 79 -15.08 -10.49 -3.95
N GLU A 80 -15.35 -10.16 -5.21
CA GLU A 80 -14.85 -10.95 -6.32
C GLU A 80 -13.42 -10.52 -6.63
N THR A 81 -12.52 -11.50 -6.64
CA THR A 81 -11.12 -11.25 -7.01
C THR A 81 -10.90 -11.65 -8.46
N HIS A 82 -10.63 -10.68 -9.28
CA HIS A 82 -10.28 -10.90 -10.69
C HIS A 82 -8.84 -10.57 -10.94
#